data_4cc91df69e53ac781611d805279c684b
#
_entry.id   4cc91df69e53ac781611d805279c684b
#
_cell.length_a   1.000
_cell.length_b   1.000
_cell.length_c   1.000
_cell.angle_alpha   90.00
_cell.angle_beta   90.00
_cell.angle_gamma   90.00
#
_symmetry.space_group_name_H-M   'P 1'
#
loop_
_entity.id
_entity.type
_entity.pdbx_description
1 polymer ?
#
loop_
_entity_poly.entity_id
_entity_poly.type
_entity_poly.pdbx_seq_one_letter_code
_entity_poly.pdbx_strand_id
1 'polypeptide(L)'
;MLKVYANVIHPGKGLADALRPLCHEAVSTDGGDNSVTEKDGMVLLSFVGIYFPWEEAAGAIRSHITKDSTGKMDVLDMENWRITRFFIKDGTVTSRSGSLNNALDYNGF
;
A
#
# COMPACT_ATOMS: atom_id res chain seq x y z
N MET A 1 -2.29 7.08 14.71
CA MET A 1 -3.10 6.60 13.59
C MET A 1 -2.21 6.26 12.41
N LEU A 2 -2.48 5.15 11.79
CA LEU A 2 -1.78 4.67 10.61
C LEU A 2 -2.76 4.62 9.43
N LYS A 3 -2.34 5.13 8.28
CA LYS A 3 -3.11 5.03 7.04
C LYS A 3 -2.27 4.30 6.01
N VAL A 4 -2.85 3.34 5.32
CA VAL A 4 -2.17 2.60 4.26
C VAL A 4 -3.06 2.57 3.04
N TYR A 5 -2.54 3.08 1.93
CA TYR A 5 -3.25 3.11 0.66
C TYR A 5 -2.38 2.53 -0.43
N ALA A 6 -2.90 1.60 -1.18
CA ALA A 6 -2.18 1.06 -2.32
C ALA A 6 -3.07 1.00 -3.54
N ASN A 7 -2.47 1.22 -4.70
CA ASN A 7 -3.08 0.88 -5.96
C ASN A 7 -2.03 0.15 -6.82
N VAL A 8 -2.41 -0.98 -7.35
CA VAL A 8 -1.56 -1.77 -8.24
C VAL A 8 -2.34 -2.02 -9.52
N ILE A 9 -1.84 -1.49 -10.62
CA ILE A 9 -2.43 -1.62 -11.95
C ILE A 9 -1.75 -2.79 -12.65
N HIS A 10 -2.54 -3.65 -13.27
CA HIS A 10 -2.09 -4.88 -13.94
C HIS A 10 -1.24 -5.77 -13.03
N PRO A 11 -1.72 -6.09 -11.82
CA PRO A 11 -0.98 -6.97 -10.92
C PRO A 11 -0.88 -8.38 -11.49
N GLY A 12 0.07 -9.13 -11.00
CA GLY A 12 0.10 -10.56 -11.20
C GLY A 12 -1.08 -11.23 -10.50
N LYS A 13 -1.37 -12.45 -10.91
CA LYS A 13 -2.48 -13.24 -10.37
C LYS A 13 -2.31 -13.48 -8.88
N GLY A 14 -3.38 -13.30 -8.12
CA GLY A 14 -3.41 -13.65 -6.69
C GLY A 14 -3.03 -12.54 -5.74
N LEU A 15 -2.74 -11.31 -6.22
CA LEU A 15 -2.35 -10.22 -5.33
C LEU A 15 -3.43 -9.91 -4.29
N ALA A 16 -4.68 -9.76 -4.71
CA ALA A 16 -5.77 -9.44 -3.78
C ALA A 16 -5.93 -10.54 -2.72
N ASP A 17 -5.83 -11.79 -3.12
CA ASP A 17 -5.92 -12.92 -2.20
C ASP A 17 -4.74 -12.96 -1.22
N ALA A 18 -3.58 -12.47 -1.62
CA ALA A 18 -2.42 -12.35 -0.73
C ALA A 18 -2.55 -11.20 0.27
N LEU A 19 -3.25 -10.12 -0.11
CA LEU A 19 -3.43 -8.95 0.75
C LEU A 19 -4.59 -9.09 1.75
N ARG A 20 -5.66 -9.78 1.39
CA ARG A 20 -6.85 -9.90 2.24
C ARG A 20 -6.57 -10.45 3.63
N PRO A 21 -5.74 -11.50 3.82
CA PRO A 21 -5.43 -11.99 5.17
C PRO A 21 -4.78 -10.92 6.05
N LEU A 22 -4.04 -9.99 5.47
CA LEU A 22 -3.38 -8.91 6.22
C LEU A 22 -4.40 -7.95 6.82
N CYS A 23 -5.53 -7.76 6.16
CA CYS A 23 -6.64 -6.96 6.69
C CYS A 23 -7.24 -7.61 7.94
N HIS A 24 -7.21 -8.93 8.04
CA HIS A 24 -7.69 -9.64 9.22
C HIS A 24 -6.73 -9.51 10.41
N GLU A 25 -5.45 -9.36 10.16
CA GLU A 25 -4.44 -9.11 11.19
C GLU A 25 -4.41 -7.65 11.63
N ALA A 26 -4.94 -6.77 10.83
CA ALA A 26 -4.93 -5.33 11.07
C ALA A 26 -5.90 -4.95 12.18
N VAL A 27 -5.63 -3.83 12.82
CA VAL A 27 -6.52 -3.25 13.84
C VAL A 27 -6.98 -1.89 13.33
N SER A 28 -8.19 -1.86 12.78
CA SER A 28 -8.79 -0.61 12.30
C SER A 28 -9.47 0.15 13.45
N THR A 29 -9.66 1.46 13.24
CA THR A 29 -10.49 2.27 14.13
C THR A 29 -11.94 2.15 13.73
N ASP A 30 -12.85 2.50 14.65
CA ASP A 30 -14.30 2.51 14.34
C ASP A 30 -14.57 3.43 13.16
N GLY A 31 -15.22 2.89 12.13
CA GLY A 31 -15.50 3.62 10.89
C GLY A 31 -14.29 3.81 9.98
N GLY A 32 -13.13 3.28 10.36
CA GLY A 32 -11.93 3.31 9.50
C GLY A 32 -11.99 2.28 8.39
N ASP A 33 -11.39 2.59 7.26
CA ASP A 33 -11.29 1.66 6.14
C ASP A 33 -10.40 0.47 6.48
N ASN A 34 -10.75 -0.68 5.96
CA ASN A 34 -9.92 -1.90 6.03
C ASN A 34 -10.39 -2.85 4.95
N SER A 35 -9.97 -2.59 3.72
CA SER A 35 -10.49 -3.33 2.57
C SER A 35 -9.47 -3.50 1.45
N VAL A 36 -9.63 -4.60 0.73
CA VAL A 36 -8.95 -4.87 -0.53
C VAL A 36 -10.01 -5.10 -1.57
N THR A 37 -9.94 -4.35 -2.67
CA THR A 37 -10.90 -4.45 -3.77
C THR A 37 -10.17 -4.68 -5.09
N GLU A 38 -10.82 -5.41 -5.99
CA GLU A 38 -10.37 -5.60 -7.37
C GLU A 38 -11.35 -4.91 -8.29
N LYS A 39 -10.85 -4.09 -9.19
CA LYS A 39 -11.70 -3.39 -10.16
C LYS A 39 -10.90 -2.97 -11.39
N ASP A 40 -11.40 -3.31 -12.56
CA ASP A 40 -10.86 -2.86 -13.85
C ASP A 40 -9.35 -3.10 -14.02
N GLY A 41 -8.87 -4.28 -13.61
CA GLY A 41 -7.45 -4.62 -13.71
C GLY A 41 -6.59 -3.98 -12.64
N MET A 42 -7.19 -3.50 -11.57
CA MET A 42 -6.48 -2.91 -10.43
C MET A 42 -6.80 -3.63 -9.14
N VAL A 43 -5.82 -3.65 -8.23
CA VAL A 43 -6.03 -4.03 -6.84
C VAL A 43 -5.82 -2.79 -5.98
N LEU A 44 -6.81 -2.50 -5.15
CA LEU A 44 -6.82 -1.35 -4.25
C LEU A 44 -6.84 -1.82 -2.81
N LEU A 45 -5.96 -1.23 -1.99
CA LEU A 45 -5.92 -1.44 -0.54
C LEU A 45 -6.21 -0.10 0.12
N SER A 46 -7.11 -0.09 1.10
CA SER A 46 -7.40 1.10 1.90
C SER A 46 -7.52 0.69 3.37
N PHE A 47 -6.71 1.31 4.20
CA PHE A 47 -6.70 1.04 5.63
C PHE A 47 -6.54 2.34 6.42
N VAL A 48 -7.32 2.48 7.49
CA VAL A 48 -7.17 3.53 8.50
C VAL A 48 -7.34 2.89 9.88
N GLY A 49 -6.34 3.02 10.74
CA GLY A 49 -6.46 2.43 12.06
C GLY A 49 -5.20 2.55 12.91
N ILE A 50 -5.00 1.54 13.75
CA ILE A 50 -3.93 1.52 14.74
C ILE A 50 -2.74 0.71 14.25
N TYR A 51 -3.00 -0.41 13.57
CA TYR A 51 -1.96 -1.34 13.14
C TYR A 51 -2.32 -1.98 11.80
N PHE A 52 -1.36 -2.03 10.90
CA PHE A 52 -1.43 -2.78 9.65
C PHE A 52 -0.05 -3.36 9.33
N PRO A 53 0.04 -4.65 8.95
CA PRO A 53 1.31 -5.28 8.60
C PRO A 53 1.77 -4.86 7.20
N TRP A 54 2.17 -3.59 7.05
CA TRP A 54 2.48 -3.00 5.75
C TRP A 54 3.77 -3.55 5.14
N GLU A 55 4.71 -4.02 5.96
CA GLU A 55 5.93 -4.65 5.44
C GLU A 55 5.61 -5.97 4.74
N GLU A 56 4.70 -6.75 5.31
CA GLU A 56 4.21 -7.97 4.68
C GLU A 56 3.42 -7.66 3.41
N ALA A 57 2.64 -6.57 3.41
CA ALA A 57 1.93 -6.11 2.22
C ALA A 57 2.91 -5.75 1.10
N ALA A 58 3.99 -5.05 1.41
CA ALA A 58 5.03 -4.74 0.43
C ALA A 58 5.66 -6.02 -0.15
N GLY A 59 5.89 -7.02 0.71
CA GLY A 59 6.38 -8.33 0.27
C GLY A 59 5.41 -9.06 -0.64
N ALA A 60 4.12 -9.02 -0.30
CA ALA A 60 3.07 -9.61 -1.13
C ALA A 60 3.01 -8.95 -2.51
N ILE A 61 3.12 -7.63 -2.56
CA ILE A 61 3.16 -6.89 -3.82
C ILE A 61 4.38 -7.34 -4.65
N ARG A 62 5.57 -7.39 -4.06
CA ARG A 62 6.78 -7.84 -4.77
C ARG A 62 6.61 -9.22 -5.40
N SER A 63 5.91 -10.11 -4.71
CA SER A 63 5.73 -11.49 -5.17
C SER A 63 4.65 -11.64 -6.22
N HIS A 64 3.80 -10.64 -6.43
CA HIS A 64 2.61 -10.73 -7.29
C HIS A 64 2.52 -9.62 -8.32
N ILE A 65 3.65 -9.07 -8.74
CA ILE A 65 3.69 -8.09 -9.84
C ILE A 65 4.39 -8.68 -11.06
N THR A 66 4.15 -8.04 -12.20
CA THR A 66 4.80 -8.36 -13.48
C THR A 66 5.54 -7.10 -13.96
N LYS A 67 6.24 -7.24 -15.10
CA LYS A 67 6.91 -6.08 -15.72
C LYS A 67 5.92 -4.99 -16.13
N ASP A 68 4.66 -5.34 -16.38
CA ASP A 68 3.63 -4.39 -16.79
C ASP A 68 2.89 -3.77 -15.61
N SER A 69 3.16 -4.23 -14.39
CA SER A 69 2.53 -3.67 -13.21
C SER A 69 3.06 -2.28 -12.90
N THR A 70 2.16 -1.38 -12.55
CA THR A 70 2.49 -0.04 -12.07
C THR A 70 1.65 0.28 -10.84
N GLY A 71 2.07 1.27 -10.09
CA GLY A 71 1.30 1.72 -8.94
C GLY A 71 2.18 2.15 -7.79
N LYS A 72 1.54 2.25 -6.63
CA LYS A 72 2.23 2.66 -5.41
C LYS A 72 1.48 2.21 -4.17
N MET A 73 2.20 2.18 -3.05
CA MET A 73 1.63 2.01 -1.73
C MET A 73 2.19 3.08 -0.81
N ASP A 74 1.30 3.83 -0.17
CA ASP A 74 1.64 4.85 0.81
C ASP A 74 1.33 4.36 2.21
N VAL A 75 2.31 4.50 3.10
CA VAL A 75 2.15 4.24 4.54
C VAL A 75 2.36 5.56 5.25
N LEU A 76 1.29 6.08 5.86
CA LEU A 76 1.31 7.36 6.57
C LEU A 76 1.23 7.11 8.07
N ASP A 77 2.36 7.35 8.75
CA ASP A 77 2.44 7.28 10.20
C ASP A 77 2.12 8.68 10.76
N MET A 78 0.87 8.85 11.20
CA MET A 78 0.37 10.15 11.64
C MET A 78 0.91 10.55 13.02
N GLU A 79 1.35 9.60 13.84
CA GLU A 79 1.94 9.90 15.14
C GLU A 79 3.35 10.46 15.00
N ASN A 80 4.15 9.87 14.12
CA ASN A 80 5.52 10.29 13.87
C ASN A 80 5.64 11.28 12.71
N TRP A 81 4.51 11.62 12.09
CA TRP A 81 4.43 12.55 10.98
C TRP A 81 5.35 12.16 9.82
N ARG A 82 5.29 10.89 9.44
CA ARG A 82 6.15 10.30 8.42
C ARG A 82 5.34 9.62 7.33
N ILE A 83 5.90 9.61 6.13
CA ILE A 83 5.37 8.84 5.01
C ILE A 83 6.45 7.91 4.48
N THR A 84 6.05 6.68 4.15
CA THR A 84 6.84 5.75 3.35
C THR A 84 6.05 5.45 2.09
N ARG A 85 6.63 5.70 0.94
CA ARG A 85 5.99 5.42 -0.35
C ARG A 85 6.76 4.36 -1.09
N PHE A 86 6.04 3.32 -1.50
CA PHE A 86 6.55 2.25 -2.36
C PHE A 86 6.10 2.52 -3.78
N PHE A 87 7.05 2.42 -4.72
CA PHE A 87 6.79 2.61 -6.14
C PHE A 87 6.90 1.28 -6.85
N ILE A 88 5.92 0.98 -7.69
CA ILE A 88 5.85 -0.25 -8.49
C ILE A 88 6.04 0.13 -9.94
N LYS A 89 7.14 -0.36 -10.53
CA LYS A 89 7.47 -0.07 -11.92
C LYS A 89 8.47 -1.10 -12.45
N ASP A 90 8.29 -1.53 -13.68
CA ASP A 90 9.24 -2.40 -14.39
C ASP A 90 9.56 -3.70 -13.64
N GLY A 91 8.55 -4.26 -12.97
CA GLY A 91 8.72 -5.52 -12.23
C GLY A 91 9.43 -5.37 -10.88
N THR A 92 9.67 -4.14 -10.44
CA THR A 92 10.38 -3.87 -9.19
C THR A 92 9.56 -3.01 -8.24
N VAL A 93 9.90 -3.08 -6.97
CA VAL A 93 9.32 -2.23 -5.92
C VAL A 93 10.47 -1.50 -5.23
N THR A 94 10.41 -0.18 -5.26
CA THR A 94 11.37 0.68 -4.57
C THR A 94 10.62 1.54 -3.54
N SER A 95 11.31 2.10 -2.56
CA SER A 95 10.65 2.89 -1.53
C SER A 95 11.43 4.14 -1.16
N ARG A 96 10.70 5.13 -0.67
CA ARG A 96 11.25 6.35 -0.05
C ARG A 96 10.46 6.69 1.19
N SER A 97 11.16 7.24 2.17
CA SER A 97 10.56 7.71 3.42
C SER A 97 10.95 9.14 3.70
N GLY A 98 10.07 9.87 4.37
CA GLY A 98 10.35 11.24 4.75
C GLY A 98 9.29 11.81 5.68
N SER A 99 9.39 13.10 5.98
CA SER A 99 8.39 13.81 6.77
C SER A 99 7.13 14.07 5.95
N LEU A 100 5.96 13.99 6.59
CA LEU A 100 4.69 14.40 5.95
C LEU A 100 4.68 15.88 5.59
N ASN A 101 5.52 16.72 6.21
CA ASN A 101 5.67 18.12 5.81
C ASN A 101 6.14 18.27 4.36
N ASN A 102 6.85 17.28 3.84
CA ASN A 102 7.39 17.28 2.49
C ASN A 102 6.58 16.41 1.55
N ALA A 103 5.35 16.04 1.93
CA ALA A 103 4.53 15.10 1.14
C ALA A 103 4.30 15.56 -0.30
N LEU A 104 4.23 16.87 -0.54
CA LEU A 104 4.07 17.42 -1.89
C LEU A 104 5.29 17.15 -2.77
N ASP A 105 6.46 17.06 -2.19
CA ASP A 105 7.70 16.80 -2.93
C ASP A 105 7.74 15.36 -3.47
N TYR A 106 6.96 14.48 -2.86
CA TYR A 106 6.88 13.09 -3.29
C TYR A 106 6.05 12.88 -4.55
N ASN A 107 5.30 13.89 -4.97
CA ASN A 107 4.48 13.79 -6.19
C ASN A 107 5.31 13.75 -7.47
N GLY A 108 6.54 14.21 -7.42
CA GLY A 108 7.44 14.22 -8.57
C GLY A 108 8.25 12.93 -8.75
N PHE A 109 8.06 11.98 -7.89
CA PHE A 109 8.81 10.73 -7.91
C PHE A 109 8.37 9.82 -9.04
#